data_ed28d83c1041c4c49673d355c6e32ccc
#
_entry.id   ed28d83c1041c4c49673d355c6e32ccc
#
_cell.length_a   1.000
_cell.length_b   1.000
_cell.length_c   1.000
_cell.angle_alpha   90.00
_cell.angle_beta   90.00
_cell.angle_gamma   90.00
#
_symmetry.space_group_name_H-M   'P 1'
#
loop_
_entity.id
_entity.type
_entity.pdbx_description
1 polymer ?
#
loop_
_entity_poly.entity_id
_entity_poly.type
_entity_poly.pdbx_seq_one_letter_code
_entity_poly.pdbx_strand_id
1 'polypeptide(L)'
;MKNRELFSEKNRKNYKMKYFIISFSLFIVLLAICSVVLFMYSLDFDISNLIGSTTTTTATPADEEITNNYSVNELNGKSDLLFIIEDIDGIDFVCVVSTNFDNKSMIVKCVDGSENLSYKNRTLKIDSVYLEDNVVGVKKALADNFNFLVDKYIILDKESLKNVLSLFDGFSVNVLKDVNHKSYDFNLTLTKGKQELSPDMTYRYLQISDNNTRESIICDIIKSVLVAPYAEKSENLFTSFVNSCETDISVIDYAESAERLYIYCYANDKFYPETYNKGDNS
;
A
#
# COMPACT_ATOMS: atom_id res chain seq x y z
N MET A 1 -60.04 -37.05 10.98
CA MET A 1 -59.08 -36.57 9.96
C MET A 1 -57.92 -35.71 10.49
N LYS A 2 -57.79 -35.41 11.78
CA LYS A 2 -56.76 -34.53 12.38
C LYS A 2 -55.36 -35.18 12.61
N ASN A 3 -55.27 -36.50 12.61
CA ASN A 3 -54.02 -37.20 12.96
C ASN A 3 -53.06 -37.49 11.79
N ARG A 4 -53.45 -37.26 10.53
CA ARG A 4 -52.56 -37.48 9.37
C ARG A 4 -51.65 -36.31 9.04
N GLU A 5 -52.06 -35.07 9.36
CA GLU A 5 -51.25 -33.86 9.08
C GLU A 5 -50.08 -33.69 10.05
N LEU A 6 -50.26 -34.08 11.34
CA LEU A 6 -49.22 -34.01 12.37
C LEU A 6 -47.99 -34.92 12.07
N PHE A 7 -48.21 -36.05 11.44
CA PHE A 7 -47.12 -36.98 11.08
C PHE A 7 -46.33 -36.51 9.86
N SER A 8 -46.95 -35.79 8.93
CA SER A 8 -46.30 -35.23 7.75
C SER A 8 -45.36 -34.05 8.09
N GLU A 9 -45.73 -33.15 9.01
CA GLU A 9 -44.92 -32.03 9.47
C GLU A 9 -43.71 -32.49 10.29
N LYS A 10 -43.87 -33.50 11.13
CA LYS A 10 -42.76 -34.01 11.97
C LYS A 10 -41.69 -34.68 11.12
N ASN A 11 -42.06 -35.38 10.05
CA ASN A 11 -41.12 -35.96 9.12
C ASN A 11 -40.39 -34.87 8.26
N ARG A 12 -41.08 -33.84 7.80
CA ARG A 12 -40.47 -32.74 7.05
C ARG A 12 -39.44 -31.96 7.89
N LYS A 13 -39.67 -31.73 9.17
CA LYS A 13 -38.71 -31.11 10.09
C LYS A 13 -37.46 -31.97 10.27
N ASN A 14 -37.59 -33.27 10.40
CA ASN A 14 -36.49 -34.18 10.59
C ASN A 14 -35.59 -34.29 9.32
N TYR A 15 -36.18 -34.23 8.11
CA TYR A 15 -35.38 -34.23 6.87
C TYR A 15 -34.58 -32.94 6.72
N LYS A 16 -35.17 -31.75 6.96
CA LYS A 16 -34.45 -30.49 6.90
C LYS A 16 -33.31 -30.43 7.91
N MET A 17 -33.49 -30.93 9.12
CA MET A 17 -32.45 -30.98 10.16
C MET A 17 -31.33 -31.98 9.78
N LYS A 18 -31.64 -33.12 9.17
CA LYS A 18 -30.63 -34.05 8.67
C LYS A 18 -29.78 -33.44 7.56
N TYR A 19 -30.39 -32.78 6.58
CA TYR A 19 -29.63 -32.09 5.51
C TYR A 19 -28.80 -30.95 6.05
N PHE A 20 -29.30 -30.20 7.03
CA PHE A 20 -28.52 -29.16 7.69
C PHE A 20 -27.29 -29.74 8.41
N ILE A 21 -27.46 -30.80 9.17
CA ILE A 21 -26.34 -31.45 9.89
C ILE A 21 -25.31 -32.00 8.89
N ILE A 22 -25.75 -32.63 7.80
CA ILE A 22 -24.84 -33.15 6.77
C ILE A 22 -24.08 -32.01 6.07
N SER A 23 -24.78 -30.94 5.68
CA SER A 23 -24.17 -29.76 5.06
C SER A 23 -23.17 -29.06 5.99
N PHE A 24 -23.54 -28.93 7.27
CA PHE A 24 -22.68 -28.32 8.30
C PHE A 24 -21.44 -29.19 8.60
N SER A 25 -21.60 -30.50 8.66
CA SER A 25 -20.47 -31.43 8.79
C SER A 25 -19.53 -31.40 7.60
N LEU A 26 -20.07 -31.33 6.38
CA LEU A 26 -19.27 -31.20 5.16
C LEU A 26 -18.47 -29.88 5.15
N PHE A 27 -19.10 -28.78 5.61
CA PHE A 27 -18.46 -27.48 5.73
C PHE A 27 -17.31 -27.47 6.75
N ILE A 28 -17.49 -28.14 7.92
CA ILE A 28 -16.41 -28.30 8.91
C ILE A 28 -15.26 -29.11 8.35
N VAL A 29 -15.53 -30.21 7.61
CA VAL A 29 -14.47 -30.99 6.98
C VAL A 29 -13.71 -30.18 5.94
N LEU A 30 -14.40 -29.37 5.14
CA LEU A 30 -13.78 -28.47 4.17
C LEU A 30 -12.88 -27.43 4.86
N LEU A 31 -13.36 -26.81 5.95
CA LEU A 31 -12.55 -25.88 6.75
C LEU A 31 -11.31 -26.56 7.37
N ALA A 32 -11.46 -27.80 7.85
CA ALA A 32 -10.34 -28.56 8.39
C ALA A 32 -9.29 -28.84 7.30
N ILE A 33 -9.70 -29.21 6.09
CA ILE A 33 -8.79 -29.43 4.96
C ILE A 33 -8.10 -28.11 4.58
N CYS A 34 -8.83 -26.99 4.47
CA CYS A 34 -8.24 -25.68 4.20
C CYS A 34 -7.25 -25.27 5.28
N SER A 35 -7.55 -25.50 6.57
CA SER A 35 -6.63 -25.16 7.65
C SER A 35 -5.35 -26.01 7.63
N VAL A 36 -5.45 -27.29 7.28
CA VAL A 36 -4.27 -28.17 7.10
C VAL A 36 -3.42 -27.70 5.92
N VAL A 37 -4.05 -27.35 4.79
CA VAL A 37 -3.34 -26.83 3.61
C VAL A 37 -2.63 -25.52 3.94
N LEU A 38 -3.32 -24.57 4.61
CA LEU A 38 -2.72 -23.31 5.06
C LEU A 38 -1.58 -23.54 6.07
N PHE A 39 -1.75 -24.50 6.99
CA PHE A 39 -0.70 -24.86 7.95
C PHE A 39 0.51 -25.48 7.27
N MET A 40 0.30 -26.36 6.28
CA MET A 40 1.39 -26.94 5.46
C MET A 40 2.12 -25.85 4.65
N TYR A 41 1.37 -24.87 4.12
CA TYR A 41 1.95 -23.69 3.44
C TYR A 41 2.78 -22.81 4.39
N SER A 42 2.31 -22.61 5.64
CA SER A 42 3.02 -21.78 6.63
C SER A 42 4.29 -22.42 7.20
N LEU A 43 4.49 -23.73 6.97
CA LEU A 43 5.68 -24.46 7.46
C LEU A 43 6.75 -24.65 6.37
N ASP A 44 6.67 -23.97 5.21
CA ASP A 44 7.58 -24.17 4.06
C ASP A 44 7.83 -25.66 3.76
N PHE A 45 6.75 -26.47 3.81
CA PHE A 45 6.86 -27.91 3.60
C PHE A 45 7.08 -28.19 2.13
N ASP A 46 8.35 -28.23 1.74
CA ASP A 46 8.77 -28.59 0.38
C ASP A 46 8.54 -30.09 0.14
N ILE A 47 7.45 -30.39 -0.57
CA ILE A 47 7.05 -31.76 -0.94
C ILE A 47 8.13 -32.45 -1.81
N SER A 48 9.04 -31.69 -2.43
CA SER A 48 10.12 -32.22 -3.26
C SER A 48 11.12 -33.07 -2.47
N ASN A 49 11.21 -32.88 -1.15
CA ASN A 49 12.06 -33.67 -0.25
C ASN A 49 11.48 -35.03 0.15
N LEU A 50 10.23 -35.32 -0.19
CA LEU A 50 9.57 -36.60 0.15
C LEU A 50 9.64 -37.65 -0.99
N ILE A 51 9.99 -37.20 -2.21
CA ILE A 51 10.18 -38.11 -3.35
C ILE A 51 11.67 -38.19 -3.60
N GLY A 52 12.29 -39.16 -2.96
CA GLY A 52 13.73 -39.31 -2.88
C GLY A 52 14.48 -39.26 -4.22
N SER A 53 15.62 -38.56 -4.17
CA SER A 53 16.78 -38.87 -4.99
C SER A 53 18.03 -38.60 -4.15
N THR A 54 18.59 -39.71 -3.70
CA THR A 54 19.92 -39.81 -3.11
C THR A 54 20.94 -39.36 -4.14
N THR A 55 21.64 -38.26 -3.90
CA THR A 55 23.00 -38.10 -4.40
C THR A 55 23.78 -37.24 -3.43
N THR A 56 24.58 -37.92 -2.63
CA THR A 56 25.61 -37.32 -1.77
C THR A 56 26.71 -36.79 -2.66
N THR A 57 26.92 -35.49 -2.66
CA THR A 57 28.19 -34.93 -3.11
C THR A 57 28.60 -33.84 -2.12
N THR A 58 29.53 -34.18 -1.27
CA THR A 58 30.21 -33.27 -0.38
C THR A 58 31.09 -32.33 -1.24
N ALA A 59 30.64 -31.12 -1.43
CA ALA A 59 31.47 -30.03 -1.90
C ALA A 59 31.36 -28.90 -0.86
N THR A 60 32.48 -28.55 -0.27
CA THR A 60 32.66 -27.36 0.55
C THR A 60 32.26 -26.14 -0.31
N PRO A 61 31.30 -25.30 0.09
CA PRO A 61 31.04 -24.08 -0.65
C PRO A 61 32.19 -23.11 -0.36
N ALA A 62 32.92 -22.76 -1.41
CA ALA A 62 33.56 -21.47 -1.44
C ALA A 62 32.43 -20.43 -1.42
N ASP A 63 32.55 -19.41 -0.60
CA ASP A 63 31.67 -18.24 -0.60
C ASP A 63 31.77 -17.56 -1.98
N GLU A 64 30.97 -18.01 -2.94
CA GLU A 64 30.62 -17.21 -4.08
C GLU A 64 29.57 -16.21 -3.58
N GLU A 65 29.97 -14.97 -3.34
CA GLU A 65 29.07 -13.83 -3.36
C GLU A 65 28.32 -13.88 -4.70
N ILE A 66 27.10 -14.41 -4.67
CA ILE A 66 26.18 -14.28 -5.79
C ILE A 66 25.81 -12.80 -5.83
N THR A 67 26.59 -11.99 -6.55
CA THR A 67 26.23 -10.63 -6.91
C THR A 67 25.09 -10.72 -7.91
N ASN A 68 23.85 -10.85 -7.39
CA ASN A 68 22.65 -10.70 -8.19
C ASN A 68 22.64 -9.26 -8.71
N ASN A 69 22.95 -9.10 -9.98
CA ASN A 69 23.11 -7.79 -10.62
C ASN A 69 21.73 -7.33 -11.13
N TYR A 70 20.81 -7.00 -10.20
CA TYR A 70 19.51 -6.46 -10.55
C TYR A 70 19.65 -5.08 -11.17
N SER A 71 18.86 -4.82 -12.22
CA SER A 71 18.84 -3.54 -12.93
C SER A 71 17.40 -3.08 -13.13
N VAL A 72 17.13 -1.79 -12.93
CA VAL A 72 15.82 -1.20 -13.25
C VAL A 72 15.52 -1.20 -14.75
N ASN A 73 16.51 -1.47 -15.62
CA ASN A 73 16.28 -1.66 -17.04
C ASN A 73 15.46 -2.90 -17.40
N GLU A 74 15.29 -3.83 -16.45
CA GLU A 74 14.43 -5.01 -16.60
C GLU A 74 12.96 -4.69 -16.33
N LEU A 75 12.68 -3.52 -15.74
CA LEU A 75 11.35 -3.05 -15.40
C LEU A 75 10.79 -2.18 -16.51
N ASN A 76 9.47 -2.26 -16.73
CA ASN A 76 8.74 -1.48 -17.72
C ASN A 76 7.36 -1.08 -17.23
N GLY A 77 6.73 -0.14 -17.95
CA GLY A 77 5.38 0.32 -17.69
C GLY A 77 5.30 1.52 -16.77
N LYS A 78 4.07 2.02 -16.60
CA LYS A 78 3.73 3.18 -15.77
C LYS A 78 2.69 2.79 -14.73
N SER A 79 2.75 3.40 -13.56
CA SER A 79 1.75 3.27 -12.51
C SER A 79 1.59 4.59 -11.76
N ASP A 80 0.35 5.04 -11.61
CA ASP A 80 -0.02 6.23 -10.84
C ASP A 80 -0.83 5.81 -9.61
N LEU A 81 -0.24 5.95 -8.43
CA LEU A 81 -0.85 5.60 -7.13
C LEU A 81 -1.31 6.87 -6.42
N LEU A 82 -2.58 6.93 -6.06
CA LEU A 82 -3.20 8.04 -5.34
C LEU A 82 -3.32 7.72 -3.85
N PHE A 83 -2.83 8.63 -3.02
CA PHE A 83 -3.10 8.68 -1.59
C PHE A 83 -4.08 9.80 -1.30
N ILE A 84 -5.12 9.52 -0.54
CA ILE A 84 -6.08 10.49 -0.01
C ILE A 84 -5.93 10.48 1.50
N ILE A 85 -5.59 11.62 2.09
CA ILE A 85 -5.47 11.75 3.53
C ILE A 85 -6.70 12.53 4.02
N GLU A 86 -7.52 11.85 4.83
CA GLU A 86 -8.76 12.40 5.37
C GLU A 86 -8.54 13.04 6.75
N ASP A 87 -9.29 14.10 7.01
CA ASP A 87 -9.51 14.67 8.34
C ASP A 87 -11.00 14.55 8.71
N ILE A 88 -11.36 14.95 9.91
CA ILE A 88 -12.74 14.92 10.45
C ILE A 88 -13.72 15.65 9.53
N ASP A 89 -13.29 16.72 8.88
CA ASP A 89 -14.11 17.61 8.07
C ASP A 89 -13.99 17.39 6.54
N GLY A 90 -13.21 16.39 6.07
CA GLY A 90 -13.00 16.10 4.66
C GLY A 90 -11.57 15.71 4.33
N ILE A 91 -11.07 16.10 3.14
CA ILE A 91 -9.70 15.81 2.71
C ILE A 91 -8.72 16.86 3.30
N ASP A 92 -7.71 16.39 4.03
CA ASP A 92 -6.55 17.21 4.40
C ASP A 92 -5.66 17.50 3.16
N PHE A 93 -5.20 16.44 2.51
CA PHE A 93 -4.50 16.54 1.22
C PHE A 93 -4.59 15.24 0.43
N VAL A 94 -4.32 15.33 -0.86
CA VAL A 94 -4.08 14.16 -1.70
C VAL A 94 -2.65 14.18 -2.20
N CYS A 95 -2.09 12.99 -2.48
CA CYS A 95 -0.78 12.86 -3.08
C CYS A 95 -0.79 11.79 -4.17
N VAL A 96 -0.22 12.08 -5.33
CA VAL A 96 0.01 11.10 -6.39
C VAL A 96 1.48 10.77 -6.45
N VAL A 97 1.79 9.48 -6.47
CA VAL A 97 3.12 8.95 -6.81
C VAL A 97 3.02 8.31 -8.18
N SER A 98 3.59 8.96 -9.18
CA SER A 98 3.62 8.50 -10.57
C SER A 98 4.98 7.87 -10.85
N THR A 99 5.02 6.58 -11.13
CA THR A 99 6.24 5.85 -11.47
C THR A 99 6.19 5.43 -12.93
N ASN A 100 7.22 5.76 -13.68
CA ASN A 100 7.38 5.34 -15.07
C ASN A 100 8.76 4.69 -15.24
N PHE A 101 8.77 3.37 -15.40
CA PHE A 101 9.99 2.59 -15.57
C PHE A 101 10.62 2.77 -16.97
N ASP A 102 9.82 3.06 -18.00
CA ASP A 102 10.30 3.19 -19.38
C ASP A 102 11.23 4.39 -19.54
N ASN A 103 10.92 5.51 -18.85
CA ASN A 103 11.77 6.71 -18.84
C ASN A 103 12.46 6.98 -17.50
N LYS A 104 12.43 6.00 -16.59
CA LYS A 104 13.12 6.04 -15.28
C LYS A 104 12.79 7.28 -14.46
N SER A 105 11.51 7.60 -14.34
CA SER A 105 11.05 8.73 -13.56
C SER A 105 10.05 8.30 -12.47
N MET A 106 10.14 8.95 -11.33
CA MET A 106 9.17 8.85 -10.26
C MET A 106 8.84 10.27 -9.80
N ILE A 107 7.59 10.67 -9.89
CA ILE A 107 7.15 12.03 -9.61
C ILE A 107 6.15 12.00 -8.46
N VAL A 108 6.31 12.89 -7.51
CA VAL A 108 5.40 13.08 -6.38
C VAL A 108 4.70 14.42 -6.53
N LYS A 109 3.36 14.43 -6.50
CA LYS A 109 2.54 15.63 -6.51
C LYS A 109 1.55 15.60 -5.35
N CYS A 110 1.58 16.62 -4.51
CA CYS A 110 0.61 16.85 -3.44
C CYS A 110 -0.33 18.00 -3.79
N VAL A 111 -1.58 17.88 -3.37
CA VAL A 111 -2.63 18.89 -3.52
C VAL A 111 -3.36 18.99 -2.19
N ASP A 112 -3.38 20.19 -1.60
CA ASP A 112 -4.10 20.48 -0.36
C ASP A 112 -5.61 20.36 -0.58
N GLY A 113 -6.37 19.87 0.41
CA GLY A 113 -7.82 19.71 0.33
C GLY A 113 -8.57 20.99 -0.03
N SER A 114 -8.00 22.15 0.35
CA SER A 114 -8.53 23.48 0.05
C SER A 114 -8.15 24.03 -1.33
N GLU A 115 -7.25 23.34 -2.08
CA GLU A 115 -6.77 23.79 -3.38
C GLU A 115 -7.86 23.68 -4.45
N ASN A 116 -7.98 24.72 -5.27
CA ASN A 116 -8.97 24.78 -6.34
C ASN A 116 -8.46 24.12 -7.62
N LEU A 117 -9.22 23.15 -8.12
CA LEU A 117 -8.95 22.45 -9.38
C LEU A 117 -10.09 22.64 -10.37
N SER A 118 -9.79 22.49 -11.65
CA SER A 118 -10.79 22.39 -12.70
C SER A 118 -11.48 21.04 -12.62
N TYR A 119 -12.82 21.02 -12.52
CA TYR A 119 -13.61 19.81 -12.48
C TYR A 119 -14.99 20.04 -13.12
N LYS A 120 -15.37 19.24 -14.12
CA LYS A 120 -16.67 19.36 -14.84
C LYS A 120 -16.98 20.79 -15.30
N ASN A 121 -15.98 21.49 -15.87
CA ASN A 121 -16.08 22.91 -16.29
C ASN A 121 -16.37 23.92 -15.15
N ARG A 122 -16.08 23.55 -13.91
CA ARG A 122 -16.15 24.41 -12.72
C ARG A 122 -14.79 24.43 -12.03
N THR A 123 -14.54 25.43 -11.23
CA THR A 123 -13.39 25.47 -10.33
C THR A 123 -13.88 25.11 -8.93
N LEU A 124 -13.44 24.00 -8.40
CA LEU A 124 -13.85 23.46 -7.10
C LEU A 124 -12.61 23.11 -6.26
N LYS A 125 -12.75 23.20 -4.94
CA LYS A 125 -11.79 22.62 -4.01
C LYS A 125 -11.77 21.11 -4.18
N ILE A 126 -10.59 20.49 -4.01
CA ILE A 126 -10.48 19.02 -4.13
C ILE A 126 -11.37 18.30 -3.10
N ASP A 127 -11.50 18.87 -1.91
CA ASP A 127 -12.42 18.39 -0.87
C ASP A 127 -13.88 18.39 -1.37
N SER A 128 -14.33 19.46 -2.02
CA SER A 128 -15.68 19.54 -2.60
C SER A 128 -15.89 18.56 -3.76
N VAL A 129 -14.83 18.28 -4.55
CA VAL A 129 -14.85 17.25 -5.59
C VAL A 129 -15.05 15.87 -4.98
N TYR A 130 -14.37 15.59 -3.89
CA TYR A 130 -14.49 14.32 -3.17
C TYR A 130 -15.89 14.14 -2.56
N LEU A 131 -16.46 15.17 -1.95
CA LEU A 131 -17.83 15.15 -1.44
C LEU A 131 -18.89 14.93 -2.54
N GLU A 132 -18.64 15.42 -3.76
CA GLU A 132 -19.56 15.27 -4.89
C GLU A 132 -19.49 13.89 -5.55
N ASP A 133 -18.28 13.39 -5.83
CA ASP A 133 -18.05 12.19 -6.65
C ASP A 133 -17.01 11.21 -6.05
N ASN A 134 -16.68 11.32 -4.78
CA ASN A 134 -15.73 10.46 -4.08
C ASN A 134 -14.36 10.35 -4.81
N VAL A 135 -13.68 9.22 -4.67
CA VAL A 135 -12.39 8.94 -5.31
C VAL A 135 -12.42 9.12 -6.83
N VAL A 136 -13.56 8.78 -7.47
CA VAL A 136 -13.72 8.91 -8.95
C VAL A 136 -13.60 10.38 -9.37
N GLY A 137 -14.18 11.28 -8.61
CA GLY A 137 -14.07 12.72 -8.83
C GLY A 137 -12.64 13.22 -8.70
N VAL A 138 -11.95 12.80 -7.62
CA VAL A 138 -10.54 13.15 -7.37
C VAL A 138 -9.64 12.64 -8.48
N LYS A 139 -9.74 11.37 -8.88
CA LYS A 139 -8.98 10.79 -10.01
C LYS A 139 -9.17 11.64 -11.28
N LYS A 140 -10.42 12.01 -11.59
CA LYS A 140 -10.71 12.83 -12.77
C LYS A 140 -10.14 14.24 -12.65
N ALA A 141 -10.26 14.91 -11.51
CA ALA A 141 -9.70 16.24 -11.30
C ALA A 141 -8.16 16.23 -11.45
N LEU A 142 -7.48 15.20 -10.93
CA LEU A 142 -6.03 15.05 -11.08
C LEU A 142 -5.62 14.79 -12.53
N ALA A 143 -6.40 14.02 -13.29
CA ALA A 143 -6.17 13.81 -14.71
C ALA A 143 -6.34 15.13 -15.52
N ASP A 144 -7.41 15.88 -15.25
CA ASP A 144 -7.74 17.12 -15.98
C ASP A 144 -6.73 18.25 -15.68
N ASN A 145 -6.09 18.29 -14.50
CA ASN A 145 -5.19 19.37 -14.09
C ASN A 145 -3.70 19.04 -14.18
N PHE A 146 -3.33 17.78 -14.01
CA PHE A 146 -1.93 17.34 -13.90
C PHE A 146 -1.57 16.18 -14.82
N ASN A 147 -2.53 15.66 -15.61
CA ASN A 147 -2.35 14.52 -16.53
C ASN A 147 -1.94 13.20 -15.84
N PHE A 148 -2.35 12.99 -14.56
CA PHE A 148 -2.19 11.71 -13.88
C PHE A 148 -3.35 10.78 -14.18
N LEU A 149 -3.04 9.56 -14.64
CA LEU A 149 -4.00 8.48 -14.90
C LEU A 149 -3.95 7.48 -13.74
N VAL A 150 -4.59 7.85 -12.64
CA VAL A 150 -4.53 7.07 -11.39
C VAL A 150 -5.09 5.66 -11.56
N ASP A 151 -4.23 4.65 -11.39
CA ASP A 151 -4.57 3.24 -11.47
C ASP A 151 -5.22 2.74 -10.19
N LYS A 152 -4.56 2.99 -9.06
CA LYS A 152 -4.94 2.52 -7.73
C LYS A 152 -5.01 3.66 -6.74
N TYR A 153 -5.78 3.45 -5.65
CA TYR A 153 -5.86 4.44 -4.58
C TYR A 153 -5.73 3.83 -3.19
N ILE A 154 -5.42 4.69 -2.24
CA ILE A 154 -5.30 4.42 -0.83
C ILE A 154 -5.91 5.60 -0.08
N ILE A 155 -6.86 5.33 0.82
CA ILE A 155 -7.44 6.34 1.71
C ILE A 155 -6.97 6.04 3.12
N LEU A 156 -6.47 7.07 3.79
CA LEU A 156 -5.94 7.03 5.15
C LEU A 156 -6.53 8.18 5.95
N ASP A 157 -7.13 7.91 7.09
CA ASP A 157 -7.31 8.95 8.09
C ASP A 157 -5.99 9.25 8.82
N LYS A 158 -5.99 10.25 9.68
CA LYS A 158 -4.78 10.68 10.41
C LYS A 158 -4.18 9.58 11.29
N GLU A 159 -5.01 8.75 11.89
CA GLU A 159 -4.55 7.64 12.74
C GLU A 159 -3.95 6.52 11.89
N SER A 160 -4.60 6.16 10.81
CA SER A 160 -4.12 5.17 9.84
C SER A 160 -2.81 5.61 9.19
N LEU A 161 -2.66 6.88 8.81
CA LEU A 161 -1.40 7.41 8.29
C LEU A 161 -0.27 7.27 9.32
N LYS A 162 -0.53 7.61 10.59
CA LYS A 162 0.44 7.44 11.66
C LYS A 162 0.81 5.97 11.89
N ASN A 163 -0.17 5.08 11.84
CA ASN A 163 0.05 3.64 11.96
C ASN A 163 0.89 3.09 10.80
N VAL A 164 0.59 3.49 9.57
CA VAL A 164 1.37 3.10 8.38
C VAL A 164 2.82 3.58 8.48
N LEU A 165 3.06 4.83 8.85
CA LEU A 165 4.43 5.32 9.06
C LEU A 165 5.16 4.53 10.15
N SER A 166 4.45 4.10 11.20
CA SER A 166 5.01 3.32 12.31
C SER A 166 5.39 1.87 11.95
N LEU A 167 5.08 1.40 10.73
CA LEU A 167 5.59 0.13 10.21
C LEU A 167 7.10 0.19 9.89
N PHE A 168 7.67 1.39 9.86
CA PHE A 168 9.07 1.66 9.53
C PHE A 168 9.80 2.20 10.75
N ASP A 169 11.12 1.98 10.81
CA ASP A 169 11.95 2.39 11.96
C ASP A 169 12.17 3.91 12.03
N GLY A 170 12.05 4.62 10.91
CA GLY A 170 12.23 6.06 10.76
C GLY A 170 12.60 6.43 9.33
N PHE A 171 12.78 7.74 9.11
CA PHE A 171 12.98 8.29 7.77
C PHE A 171 14.10 9.33 7.77
N SER A 172 14.97 9.26 6.76
CA SER A 172 16.00 10.25 6.52
C SER A 172 15.41 11.40 5.69
N VAL A 173 15.02 12.50 6.35
CA VAL A 173 14.29 13.63 5.74
C VAL A 173 15.18 14.85 5.65
N ASN A 174 15.16 15.53 4.50
CA ASN A 174 15.80 16.83 4.33
C ASN A 174 14.83 17.97 4.68
N VAL A 175 14.98 18.53 5.85
CA VAL A 175 14.16 19.65 6.34
C VAL A 175 14.56 20.93 5.59
N LEU A 176 13.64 21.47 4.79
CA LEU A 176 13.93 22.58 3.86
C LEU A 176 14.20 23.92 4.57
N LYS A 177 13.58 24.13 5.74
CA LYS A 177 13.72 25.34 6.59
C LYS A 177 13.55 24.97 8.05
N ASP A 178 14.07 25.80 8.95
CA ASP A 178 13.83 25.62 10.38
C ASP A 178 12.33 25.63 10.68
N VAL A 179 11.89 24.70 11.50
CA VAL A 179 10.51 24.54 11.95
C VAL A 179 10.44 24.74 13.45
N ASN A 180 9.53 25.62 13.88
CA ASN A 180 9.20 25.79 15.28
C ASN A 180 7.69 25.94 15.40
N HIS A 181 7.00 24.81 15.42
CA HIS A 181 5.54 24.74 15.54
C HIS A 181 5.15 24.46 16.98
N LYS A 182 4.21 25.25 17.48
CA LYS A 182 3.61 25.07 18.81
C LYS A 182 2.10 25.19 18.67
N SER A 183 1.38 24.13 18.99
CA SER A 183 -0.07 24.09 19.01
C SER A 183 -0.56 23.38 20.27
N TYR A 184 -1.87 23.32 20.43
CA TYR A 184 -2.49 22.52 21.49
C TYR A 184 -2.23 21.02 21.31
N ASP A 185 -2.23 20.56 20.06
CA ASP A 185 -2.14 19.14 19.73
C ASP A 185 -0.71 18.60 19.84
N PHE A 186 0.28 19.37 19.38
CA PHE A 186 1.68 18.96 19.45
C PHE A 186 2.67 20.13 19.28
N ASN A 187 3.89 19.90 19.73
CA ASN A 187 5.04 20.75 19.45
C ASN A 187 5.99 20.02 18.50
N LEU A 188 6.58 20.76 17.54
CA LEU A 188 7.59 20.23 16.64
C LEU A 188 8.68 21.28 16.42
N THR A 189 9.92 20.92 16.72
CA THR A 189 11.10 21.73 16.44
C THR A 189 12.06 20.92 15.57
N LEU A 190 12.35 21.41 14.37
CA LEU A 190 13.31 20.82 13.43
C LEU A 190 14.26 21.91 12.96
N THR A 191 15.53 21.54 12.75
CA THR A 191 16.52 22.42 12.12
C THR A 191 16.62 22.11 10.64
N LYS A 192 16.96 23.09 9.83
CA LYS A 192 17.20 22.90 8.40
C LYS A 192 18.32 21.87 8.16
N GLY A 193 18.14 21.03 7.16
CA GLY A 193 19.11 20.02 6.72
C GLY A 193 18.62 18.58 6.90
N LYS A 194 19.49 17.64 6.58
CA LYS A 194 19.19 16.20 6.63
C LYS A 194 19.14 15.71 8.07
N GLN A 195 18.04 15.07 8.46
CA GLN A 195 17.78 14.55 9.80
C GLN A 195 17.10 13.19 9.75
N GLU A 196 17.38 12.34 10.72
CA GLU A 196 16.63 11.11 10.96
C GLU A 196 15.41 11.45 11.81
N LEU A 197 14.21 11.33 11.24
CA LEU A 197 12.96 11.59 11.93
C LEU A 197 12.27 10.27 12.30
N SER A 198 11.77 10.22 13.54
CA SER A 198 10.89 9.13 13.93
C SER A 198 9.57 9.18 13.13
N PRO A 199 8.82 8.07 13.03
CA PRO A 199 7.51 8.04 12.38
C PRO A 199 6.57 9.15 12.87
N ASP A 200 6.49 9.39 14.19
CA ASP A 200 5.66 10.42 14.80
C ASP A 200 6.13 11.85 14.43
N MET A 201 7.43 12.11 14.39
CA MET A 201 7.96 13.41 13.95
C MET A 201 7.68 13.63 12.46
N THR A 202 7.85 12.61 11.63
CA THR A 202 7.56 12.67 10.18
C THR A 202 6.07 12.94 9.94
N TYR A 203 5.18 12.25 10.66
CA TYR A 203 3.75 12.49 10.63
C TYR A 203 3.41 13.96 10.97
N ARG A 204 3.92 14.48 12.09
CA ARG A 204 3.70 15.88 12.50
C ARG A 204 4.23 16.87 11.47
N TYR A 205 5.37 16.57 10.87
CA TYR A 205 5.95 17.45 9.86
C TYR A 205 5.11 17.48 8.59
N LEU A 206 4.57 16.33 8.14
CA LEU A 206 3.62 16.28 7.03
C LEU A 206 2.37 17.11 7.29
N GLN A 207 1.81 17.08 8.51
CA GLN A 207 0.59 17.81 8.86
C GLN A 207 0.72 19.31 8.74
N ILE A 208 1.87 19.89 9.14
CA ILE A 208 2.07 21.36 9.15
C ILE A 208 2.70 21.90 7.86
N SER A 209 2.98 21.02 6.90
CA SER A 209 3.71 21.37 5.69
C SER A 209 2.77 21.83 4.57
N ASP A 210 3.26 22.77 3.76
CA ASP A 210 2.67 23.11 2.46
C ASP A 210 2.92 22.00 1.42
N ASN A 211 2.24 22.04 0.27
CA ASN A 211 2.31 21.02 -0.76
C ASN A 211 3.75 20.73 -1.20
N ASN A 212 4.56 21.74 -1.47
CA ASN A 212 5.93 21.53 -1.94
C ASN A 212 6.80 20.86 -0.87
N THR A 213 6.60 21.23 0.39
CA THR A 213 7.30 20.61 1.51
C THR A 213 6.80 19.16 1.71
N ARG A 214 5.48 18.90 1.60
CA ARG A 214 4.92 17.55 1.64
C ARG A 214 5.48 16.66 0.53
N GLU A 215 5.56 17.15 -0.71
CA GLU A 215 6.19 16.45 -1.84
C GLU A 215 7.63 16.04 -1.51
N SER A 216 8.43 16.96 -0.98
CA SER A 216 9.81 16.69 -0.58
C SER A 216 9.90 15.62 0.52
N ILE A 217 9.06 15.72 1.57
CA ILE A 217 9.02 14.73 2.66
C ILE A 217 8.64 13.36 2.12
N ILE A 218 7.62 13.27 1.25
CA ILE A 218 7.16 12.00 0.67
C ILE A 218 8.23 11.41 -0.24
N CYS A 219 8.95 12.22 -1.02
CA CYS A 219 10.11 11.76 -1.77
C CYS A 219 11.17 11.12 -0.86
N ASP A 220 11.44 11.73 0.28
CA ASP A 220 12.44 11.22 1.23
C ASP A 220 11.94 9.97 1.98
N ILE A 221 10.65 9.88 2.30
CA ILE A 221 10.01 8.65 2.82
C ILE A 221 10.19 7.51 1.81
N ILE A 222 9.83 7.73 0.53
CA ILE A 222 9.94 6.72 -0.52
C ILE A 222 11.41 6.25 -0.66
N LYS A 223 12.38 7.17 -0.66
CA LYS A 223 13.81 6.82 -0.68
C LYS A 223 14.22 5.96 0.51
N SER A 224 13.66 6.23 1.68
CA SER A 224 13.98 5.52 2.91
C SER A 224 13.40 4.10 2.94
N VAL A 225 12.25 3.86 2.30
CA VAL A 225 11.54 2.57 2.33
C VAL A 225 11.85 1.67 1.13
N LEU A 226 12.26 2.22 -0.02
CA LEU A 226 12.59 1.44 -1.21
C LEU A 226 14.04 0.90 -1.15
N VAL A 227 14.31 0.12 -0.11
CA VAL A 227 15.61 -0.50 0.18
C VAL A 227 15.44 -2.00 0.47
N ALA A 228 16.50 -2.77 0.22
CA ALA A 228 16.49 -4.22 0.34
C ALA A 228 15.87 -4.78 1.65
N PRO A 229 16.18 -4.27 2.87
CA PRO A 229 15.61 -4.81 4.10
C PRO A 229 14.09 -4.73 4.20
N TYR A 230 13.45 -3.76 3.51
CA TYR A 230 11.99 -3.65 3.47
C TYR A 230 11.39 -4.48 2.34
N ALA A 231 12.11 -4.69 1.23
CA ALA A 231 11.68 -5.61 0.18
C ALA A 231 11.56 -7.04 0.69
N GLU A 232 12.48 -7.48 1.53
CA GLU A 232 12.46 -8.81 2.18
C GLU A 232 11.26 -9.02 3.12
N LYS A 233 10.71 -7.93 3.68
CA LYS A 233 9.54 -7.93 4.57
C LYS A 233 8.26 -7.48 3.89
N SER A 234 8.27 -7.30 2.56
CA SER A 234 7.20 -6.62 1.81
C SER A 234 5.83 -7.27 1.98
N GLU A 235 5.74 -8.59 2.08
CA GLU A 235 4.46 -9.31 2.30
C GLU A 235 3.84 -8.98 3.66
N ASN A 236 4.63 -8.98 4.72
CA ASN A 236 4.16 -8.61 6.06
C ASN A 236 3.79 -7.13 6.13
N LEU A 237 4.59 -6.26 5.51
CA LEU A 237 4.31 -4.83 5.42
C LEU A 237 3.03 -4.56 4.64
N PHE A 238 2.84 -5.23 3.49
CA PHE A 238 1.63 -5.13 2.68
C PHE A 238 0.39 -5.56 3.48
N THR A 239 0.45 -6.70 4.15
CA THR A 239 -0.66 -7.20 4.98
C THR A 239 -1.02 -6.21 6.09
N SER A 240 -0.02 -5.66 6.79
CA SER A 240 -0.23 -4.66 7.84
C SER A 240 -0.79 -3.36 7.28
N PHE A 241 -0.31 -2.94 6.10
CA PHE A 241 -0.74 -1.74 5.41
C PHE A 241 -2.20 -1.82 4.97
N VAL A 242 -2.62 -2.86 4.24
CA VAL A 242 -4.00 -2.98 3.76
C VAL A 242 -5.02 -3.14 4.88
N ASN A 243 -4.61 -3.66 6.04
CA ASN A 243 -5.45 -3.72 7.23
C ASN A 243 -5.63 -2.36 7.93
N SER A 244 -4.83 -1.36 7.56
CA SER A 244 -4.83 -0.02 8.16
C SER A 244 -5.44 1.06 7.26
N CYS A 245 -5.93 0.72 6.07
CA CYS A 245 -6.43 1.70 5.11
C CYS A 245 -7.60 1.18 4.28
N GLU A 246 -8.33 2.08 3.62
CA GLU A 246 -9.24 1.72 2.54
C GLU A 246 -8.49 1.81 1.21
N THR A 247 -8.58 0.77 0.37
CA THR A 247 -7.85 0.71 -0.91
C THR A 247 -8.50 -0.23 -1.91
N ASP A 248 -8.27 0.02 -3.20
CA ASP A 248 -8.58 -0.90 -4.29
C ASP A 248 -7.40 -1.81 -4.68
N ILE A 249 -6.29 -1.75 -3.93
CA ILE A 249 -5.14 -2.64 -4.13
C ILE A 249 -5.47 -4.02 -3.55
N SER A 250 -5.49 -5.02 -4.41
CA SER A 250 -5.73 -6.41 -4.02
C SER A 250 -4.42 -7.19 -3.76
N VAL A 251 -4.56 -8.37 -3.15
CA VAL A 251 -3.44 -9.31 -3.01
C VAL A 251 -2.87 -9.73 -4.37
N ILE A 252 -3.70 -9.77 -5.41
CA ILE A 252 -3.25 -10.09 -6.78
C ILE A 252 -2.38 -8.96 -7.31
N ASP A 253 -2.79 -7.68 -7.15
CA ASP A 253 -1.99 -6.52 -7.55
C ASP A 253 -0.63 -6.50 -6.84
N TYR A 254 -0.62 -6.86 -5.55
CA TYR A 254 0.63 -7.00 -4.78
C TYR A 254 1.51 -8.12 -5.36
N ALA A 255 0.96 -9.32 -5.58
CA ALA A 255 1.72 -10.46 -6.09
C ALA A 255 2.35 -10.16 -7.47
N GLU A 256 1.62 -9.47 -8.36
CA GLU A 256 2.14 -9.02 -9.65
C GLU A 256 3.24 -7.95 -9.53
N SER A 257 3.24 -7.17 -8.45
CA SER A 257 4.19 -6.06 -8.23
C SER A 257 5.38 -6.45 -7.34
N ALA A 258 5.28 -7.54 -6.58
CA ALA A 258 6.29 -7.92 -5.58
C ALA A 258 7.68 -8.15 -6.18
N GLU A 259 7.75 -8.85 -7.33
CA GLU A 259 9.01 -9.07 -8.05
C GLU A 259 9.63 -7.75 -8.53
N ARG A 260 8.81 -6.83 -9.07
CA ARG A 260 9.28 -5.50 -9.50
C ARG A 260 9.82 -4.68 -8.34
N LEU A 261 9.13 -4.72 -7.20
CA LEU A 261 9.58 -4.07 -5.97
C LEU A 261 10.92 -4.63 -5.51
N TYR A 262 11.08 -5.95 -5.53
CA TYR A 262 12.32 -6.62 -5.17
C TYR A 262 13.47 -6.20 -6.09
N ILE A 263 13.30 -6.32 -7.41
CA ILE A 263 14.28 -5.90 -8.42
C ILE A 263 14.67 -4.44 -8.19
N TYR A 264 13.69 -3.53 -8.03
CA TYR A 264 13.95 -2.12 -7.79
C TYR A 264 14.76 -1.88 -6.51
N CYS A 265 14.41 -2.53 -5.40
CA CYS A 265 15.09 -2.35 -4.12
C CYS A 265 16.54 -2.86 -4.10
N TYR A 266 16.88 -3.81 -4.96
CA TYR A 266 18.23 -4.38 -5.08
C TYR A 266 19.05 -3.80 -6.26
N ALA A 267 18.41 -3.09 -7.18
CA ALA A 267 19.09 -2.51 -8.32
C ALA A 267 20.13 -1.45 -7.93
N ASN A 268 21.25 -1.42 -8.66
CA ASN A 268 22.31 -0.42 -8.47
C ASN A 268 22.07 0.86 -9.27
N ASP A 269 21.22 0.80 -10.32
CA ASP A 269 20.91 1.89 -11.26
C ASP A 269 19.52 2.52 -10.98
N LYS A 270 19.12 2.57 -9.70
CA LYS A 270 17.82 3.15 -9.27
C LYS A 270 17.71 4.62 -9.69
N PHE A 271 16.49 4.98 -10.09
CA PHE A 271 16.07 6.37 -10.12
C PHE A 271 15.30 6.69 -8.83
N TYR A 272 15.22 7.97 -8.47
CA TYR A 272 14.64 8.39 -7.21
C TYR A 272 13.45 9.33 -7.44
N PRO A 273 12.50 9.38 -6.49
CA PRO A 273 11.38 10.29 -6.59
C PRO A 273 11.83 11.74 -6.57
N GLU A 274 11.15 12.55 -7.39
CA GLU A 274 11.32 13.99 -7.52
C GLU A 274 9.98 14.68 -7.32
N THR A 275 10.01 15.94 -6.89
CA THR A 275 8.81 16.77 -6.77
C THR A 275 8.31 17.19 -8.15
N TYR A 276 6.99 17.32 -8.28
CA TYR A 276 6.36 17.71 -9.55
C TYR A 276 6.76 19.14 -9.98
N ASN A 277 7.31 19.28 -11.17
CA ASN A 277 7.56 20.55 -11.82
C ASN A 277 6.62 20.73 -13.02
N LYS A 278 5.88 21.84 -13.06
CA LYS A 278 4.87 22.11 -14.10
C LYS A 278 5.44 22.15 -15.54
N GLY A 279 6.77 22.13 -15.71
CA GLY A 279 7.46 22.14 -16.99
C GLY A 279 7.75 20.75 -17.57
N ASP A 280 7.57 19.67 -16.81
CA ASP A 280 8.00 18.33 -17.20
C ASP A 280 6.98 17.56 -18.08
N ASN A 281 5.83 18.17 -18.41
CA ASN A 281 4.75 17.59 -19.22
C ASN A 281 4.65 18.18 -20.63
N SER A 282 5.74 18.68 -21.22
CA SER A 282 5.73 19.20 -22.58
C SER A 282 6.42 18.25 -23.57
#